data_ead23d1e7b9fb8354bf2217d5656d6cb
#
_entry.id   ead23d1e7b9fb8354bf2217d5656d6cb
#
_cell.length_a   1.000
_cell.length_b   1.000
_cell.length_c   1.000
_cell.angle_alpha   90.00
_cell.angle_beta   90.00
_cell.angle_gamma   90.00
#
_symmetry.space_group_name_H-M   'P 1'
#
loop_
_entity.id
_entity.type
_entity.pdbx_description
1 polymer ?
#
loop_
_entity_poly.entity_id
_entity_poly.type
_entity_poly.pdbx_seq_one_letter_code
_entity_poly.pdbx_strand_id
1 'polypeptide(L)'
;MNLNRRRSIILVSIILVLLAIVFVQAVRYYHDTYVTEVGYAKASAHVPKKEKTTDDNGKVIAHSHSYIYKFHFVTKKGERKTLNYELSGENVRPLKKNSFVKADISDKRVVKGPYIISKSTIPDNIIHKLK
;
A
#
# COMPACT_ATOMS: atom_id res chain seq x y z
N MET A 1 -30.11 17.93 40.82
CA MET A 1 -29.17 18.36 39.77
C MET A 1 -29.92 19.21 38.77
N ASN A 2 -29.38 20.36 38.45
CA ASN A 2 -30.02 21.34 37.56
C ASN A 2 -30.07 20.78 36.12
N LEU A 3 -31.20 20.94 35.42
CA LEU A 3 -31.42 20.42 34.06
C LEU A 3 -30.34 20.91 33.08
N ASN A 4 -29.89 22.13 33.20
CA ASN A 4 -28.82 22.71 32.39
C ASN A 4 -27.49 22.00 32.61
N ARG A 5 -27.18 21.60 33.82
CA ARG A 5 -25.96 20.84 34.16
C ARG A 5 -25.96 19.46 33.53
N ARG A 6 -27.11 18.79 33.54
CA ARG A 6 -27.25 17.48 32.87
C ARG A 6 -27.06 17.59 31.36
N ARG A 7 -27.67 18.59 30.73
CA ARG A 7 -27.49 18.85 29.28
C ARG A 7 -26.04 19.13 28.93
N SER A 8 -25.35 19.92 29.74
CA SER A 8 -23.91 20.20 29.52
C SER A 8 -23.05 18.97 29.64
N ILE A 9 -23.31 18.10 30.61
CA ILE A 9 -22.58 16.83 30.77
C ILE A 9 -22.79 15.91 29.56
N ILE A 10 -24.02 15.83 29.07
CA ILE A 10 -24.34 15.03 27.88
C ILE A 10 -23.61 15.58 26.65
N LEU A 11 -23.63 16.89 26.44
CA LEU A 11 -22.95 17.52 25.31
C LEU A 11 -21.42 17.27 25.34
N VAL A 12 -20.82 17.48 26.53
CA VAL A 12 -19.38 17.21 26.72
C VAL A 12 -19.04 15.75 26.43
N SER A 13 -19.87 14.81 26.90
CA SER A 13 -19.69 13.37 26.67
C SER A 13 -19.75 13.03 25.18
N ILE A 14 -20.68 13.61 24.44
CA ILE A 14 -20.82 13.42 22.99
C ILE A 14 -19.57 13.94 22.27
N ILE A 15 -19.10 15.13 22.63
CA ILE A 15 -17.90 15.72 22.03
C ILE A 15 -16.68 14.85 22.29
N LEU A 16 -16.50 14.33 23.49
CA LEU A 16 -15.39 13.43 23.82
C LEU A 16 -15.43 12.13 23.01
N VAL A 17 -16.60 11.55 22.81
CA VAL A 17 -16.76 10.35 21.97
C VAL A 17 -16.41 10.66 20.52
N LEU A 18 -16.87 11.78 19.97
CA LEU A 18 -16.54 12.18 18.61
C LEU A 18 -15.03 12.41 18.41
N LEU A 19 -14.38 13.07 19.38
CA LEU A 19 -12.92 13.27 19.35
C LEU A 19 -12.17 11.95 19.42
N ALA A 20 -12.63 11.00 20.22
CA ALA A 20 -12.03 9.68 20.31
C ALA A 20 -12.13 8.92 18.96
N ILE A 21 -13.28 9.01 18.29
CA ILE A 21 -13.48 8.40 16.97
C ILE A 21 -12.53 9.01 15.94
N VAL A 22 -12.43 10.34 15.88
CA VAL A 22 -11.53 11.05 14.97
C VAL A 22 -10.08 10.67 15.24
N PHE A 23 -9.68 10.59 16.51
CA PHE A 23 -8.33 10.20 16.91
C PHE A 23 -7.98 8.77 16.44
N VAL A 24 -8.89 7.81 16.68
CA VAL A 24 -8.71 6.42 16.23
C VAL A 24 -8.57 6.34 14.70
N GLN A 25 -9.42 7.07 13.96
CA GLN A 25 -9.35 7.12 12.51
C GLN A 25 -8.02 7.73 12.02
N ALA A 26 -7.55 8.79 12.65
CA ALA A 26 -6.28 9.43 12.31
C ALA A 26 -5.08 8.48 12.54
N VAL A 27 -5.06 7.77 13.66
CA VAL A 27 -4.01 6.79 13.99
C VAL A 27 -4.02 5.64 12.98
N ARG A 28 -5.20 5.11 12.65
CA ARG A 28 -5.33 4.05 11.63
C ARG A 28 -4.84 4.51 10.27
N TYR A 29 -5.26 5.69 9.84
CA TYR A 29 -4.82 6.27 8.56
C TYR A 29 -3.30 6.42 8.51
N TYR A 30 -2.68 6.93 9.57
CA TYR A 30 -1.23 7.07 9.66
C TYR A 30 -0.53 5.72 9.57
N HIS A 31 -0.98 4.74 10.33
CA HIS A 31 -0.43 3.38 10.32
C HIS A 31 -0.58 2.73 8.95
N ASP A 32 -1.76 2.81 8.35
CA ASP A 32 -2.04 2.19 7.05
C ASP A 32 -1.26 2.85 5.91
N THR A 33 -0.88 4.09 6.06
CA THR A 33 -0.27 4.88 4.98
C THR A 33 1.24 5.05 5.13
N TYR A 34 1.73 5.27 6.32
CA TYR A 34 3.13 5.67 6.57
C TYR A 34 3.97 4.65 7.31
N VAL A 35 3.38 3.82 8.14
CA VAL A 35 4.13 2.78 8.84
C VAL A 35 4.47 1.66 7.86
N THR A 36 5.75 1.47 7.60
CA THR A 36 6.23 0.53 6.59
C THR A 36 6.92 -0.68 7.18
N GLU A 37 6.86 -1.76 6.44
CA GLU A 37 7.65 -2.97 6.66
C GLU A 37 8.19 -3.48 5.32
N VAL A 38 9.23 -4.28 5.39
CA VAL A 38 9.81 -4.86 4.18
C VAL A 38 8.94 -6.02 3.70
N GLY A 39 8.54 -5.96 2.43
CA GLY A 39 7.83 -7.03 1.75
C GLY A 39 8.62 -7.54 0.55
N TYR A 40 8.48 -8.83 0.28
CA TYR A 40 9.06 -9.48 -0.89
C TYR A 40 7.94 -10.04 -1.76
N ALA A 41 8.12 -9.96 -3.06
CA ALA A 41 7.16 -10.51 -4.01
C ALA A 41 7.87 -11.05 -5.24
N LYS A 42 7.15 -11.85 -6.01
CA LYS A 42 7.58 -12.33 -7.33
C LYS A 42 6.70 -11.67 -8.38
N ALA A 43 7.32 -11.06 -9.38
CA ALA A 43 6.59 -10.50 -10.50
C ALA A 43 5.85 -11.59 -11.28
N SER A 44 4.68 -11.28 -11.80
CA SER A 44 3.86 -12.22 -12.55
C SER A 44 4.60 -12.78 -13.78
N ALA A 45 4.30 -14.03 -14.13
CA ALA A 45 4.70 -14.60 -15.41
C ALA A 45 3.99 -13.93 -16.59
N HIS A 46 2.85 -13.31 -16.36
CA HIS A 46 2.12 -12.52 -17.36
C HIS A 46 2.46 -11.04 -17.21
N VAL A 47 3.00 -10.46 -18.27
CA VAL A 47 3.26 -9.01 -18.31
C VAL A 47 1.92 -8.29 -18.40
N PRO A 48 1.66 -7.31 -17.52
CA PRO A 48 0.46 -6.49 -17.61
C PRO A 48 0.39 -5.76 -18.96
N LYS A 49 -0.81 -5.44 -19.38
CA LYS A 49 -1.04 -4.67 -20.60
C LYS A 49 -0.47 -3.26 -20.44
N LYS A 50 0.22 -2.77 -21.48
CA LYS A 50 0.67 -1.39 -21.55
C LYS A 50 -0.53 -0.46 -21.73
N GLU A 51 -0.72 0.45 -20.79
CA GLU A 51 -1.83 1.40 -20.79
C GLU A 51 -1.33 2.84 -20.82
N LYS A 52 -2.18 3.77 -21.24
CA LYS A 52 -1.90 5.19 -21.12
C LYS A 52 -1.98 5.60 -19.66
N THR A 53 -1.02 6.39 -19.18
CA THR A 53 -1.06 6.91 -17.82
C THR A 53 -2.15 7.98 -17.71
N THR A 54 -2.96 7.88 -16.66
CA THR A 54 -3.99 8.87 -16.33
C THR A 54 -3.72 9.49 -14.96
N ASP A 55 -4.13 10.75 -14.79
CA ASP A 55 -4.11 11.41 -13.49
C ASP A 55 -5.32 10.98 -12.63
N ASP A 56 -5.41 11.52 -11.42
CA ASP A 56 -6.50 11.20 -10.49
C ASP A 56 -7.89 11.61 -11.00
N ASN A 57 -7.95 12.51 -11.98
CA ASN A 57 -9.18 12.96 -12.65
C ASN A 57 -9.50 12.15 -13.91
N GLY A 58 -8.70 11.13 -14.24
CA GLY A 58 -8.88 10.32 -15.44
C GLY A 58 -8.33 10.94 -16.72
N LYS A 59 -7.63 12.09 -16.64
CA LYS A 59 -7.03 12.75 -17.79
C LYS A 59 -5.73 12.04 -18.19
N VAL A 60 -5.57 11.78 -19.50
CA VAL A 60 -4.36 11.15 -20.02
C VAL A 60 -3.15 12.07 -19.88
N ILE A 61 -2.08 11.55 -19.30
CA ILE A 61 -0.79 12.24 -19.21
C ILE A 61 -0.01 11.98 -20.51
N ALA A 62 0.37 13.07 -21.20
CA ALA A 62 1.09 12.99 -22.47
C ALA A 62 2.44 12.27 -22.31
N HIS A 63 2.79 11.44 -23.28
CA HIS A 63 4.07 10.72 -23.37
C HIS A 63 4.36 9.76 -22.19
N SER A 64 3.34 9.37 -21.44
CA SER A 64 3.49 8.43 -20.33
C SER A 64 2.64 7.19 -20.55
N HIS A 65 3.21 6.03 -20.22
CA HIS A 65 2.52 4.74 -20.22
C HIS A 65 2.69 4.06 -18.88
N SER A 66 1.80 3.13 -18.57
CA SER A 66 1.74 2.46 -17.30
C SER A 66 1.56 0.96 -17.45
N TYR A 67 2.18 0.22 -16.52
CA TYR A 67 1.91 -1.20 -16.28
C TYR A 67 1.40 -1.33 -14.85
N ILE A 68 0.20 -1.88 -14.69
CA ILE A 68 -0.42 -2.05 -13.37
C ILE A 68 -0.17 -3.47 -12.90
N TYR A 69 0.62 -3.59 -11.84
CA TYR A 69 0.94 -4.86 -11.19
C TYR A 69 0.10 -5.07 -9.95
N LYS A 70 -0.27 -6.31 -9.73
CA LYS A 70 -0.84 -6.78 -8.47
C LYS A 70 0.19 -7.70 -7.81
N PHE A 71 0.86 -7.18 -6.78
CA PHE A 71 1.87 -7.93 -6.05
C PHE A 71 1.28 -8.63 -4.83
N HIS A 72 1.66 -9.88 -4.67
CA HIS A 72 1.40 -10.65 -3.46
C HIS A 72 2.65 -10.65 -2.60
N PHE A 73 2.77 -9.62 -1.75
CA PHE A 73 3.93 -9.48 -0.87
C PHE A 73 3.86 -10.43 0.31
N VAL A 74 5.02 -10.94 0.69
CA VAL A 74 5.25 -11.63 1.96
C VAL A 74 6.20 -10.76 2.79
N THR A 75 5.77 -10.38 3.98
CA THR A 75 6.57 -9.54 4.88
C THR A 75 7.63 -10.37 5.59
N LYS A 76 8.61 -9.72 6.23
CA LYS A 76 9.62 -10.39 7.05
C LYS A 76 9.00 -11.24 8.17
N LYS A 77 7.83 -10.88 8.65
CA LYS A 77 7.06 -11.64 9.64
C LYS A 77 6.30 -12.82 9.06
N GLY A 78 6.30 -12.98 7.74
CA GLY A 78 5.57 -14.03 7.03
C GLY A 78 4.11 -13.70 6.72
N GLU A 79 3.67 -12.48 6.95
CA GLU A 79 2.32 -12.03 6.60
C GLU A 79 2.19 -11.80 5.10
N ARG A 80 1.02 -12.07 4.56
CA ARG A 80 0.71 -11.86 3.14
C ARG A 80 -0.09 -10.57 2.96
N LYS A 81 0.36 -9.72 2.03
CA LYS A 81 -0.34 -8.48 1.66
C LYS A 81 -0.41 -8.37 0.15
N THR A 82 -1.60 -8.14 -0.38
CA THR A 82 -1.80 -7.92 -1.82
C THR A 82 -1.97 -6.44 -2.08
N LEU A 83 -1.07 -5.88 -2.89
CA LEU A 83 -1.04 -4.46 -3.19
C LEU A 83 -0.89 -4.23 -4.69
N ASN A 84 -1.57 -3.21 -5.18
CA ASN A 84 -1.40 -2.76 -6.55
C ASN A 84 -0.25 -1.76 -6.63
N TYR A 85 0.49 -1.81 -7.73
CA TYR A 85 1.55 -0.86 -8.03
C TYR A 85 1.51 -0.48 -9.50
N GLU A 86 1.52 0.82 -9.78
CA GLU A 86 1.59 1.35 -11.13
C GLU A 86 3.02 1.73 -11.47
N LEU A 87 3.59 1.02 -12.44
CA LEU A 87 4.89 1.35 -13.01
C LEU A 87 4.67 2.23 -14.24
N SER A 88 4.99 3.51 -14.14
CA SER A 88 4.72 4.50 -15.18
C SER A 88 5.92 5.33 -15.55
N GLY A 89 5.89 5.92 -16.75
CA GLY A 89 6.93 6.81 -17.24
C GLY A 89 6.94 6.92 -18.77
N GLU A 90 7.79 7.77 -19.29
CA GLU A 90 7.93 8.04 -20.73
C GLU A 90 8.40 6.81 -21.50
N ASN A 91 9.49 6.19 -21.05
CA ASN A 91 10.09 5.01 -21.68
C ASN A 91 10.02 3.81 -20.72
N VAL A 92 8.90 3.67 -20.04
CA VAL A 92 8.71 2.62 -19.07
C VAL A 92 8.76 1.24 -19.73
N ARG A 93 9.48 0.33 -19.10
CA ARG A 93 9.54 -1.08 -19.49
C ARG A 93 8.91 -1.94 -18.41
N PRO A 94 8.22 -3.02 -18.78
CA PRO A 94 7.69 -3.94 -17.77
C PRO A 94 8.83 -4.62 -17.01
N LEU A 95 8.53 -5.08 -15.80
CA LEU A 95 9.44 -5.91 -15.04
C LEU A 95 9.67 -7.25 -15.77
N LYS A 96 10.87 -7.78 -15.66
CA LYS A 96 11.18 -9.10 -16.18
C LYS A 96 10.25 -10.14 -15.54
N LYS A 97 9.68 -11.03 -16.36
CA LYS A 97 8.81 -12.11 -15.88
C LYS A 97 9.49 -12.91 -14.78
N ASN A 98 8.75 -13.24 -13.75
CA ASN A 98 9.22 -14.05 -12.63
C ASN A 98 10.40 -13.44 -11.84
N SER A 99 10.72 -12.16 -12.01
CA SER A 99 11.72 -11.49 -11.20
C SER A 99 11.24 -11.32 -9.76
N PHE A 100 12.19 -11.32 -8.82
CA PHE A 100 11.90 -11.06 -7.42
C PHE A 100 12.08 -9.58 -7.11
N VAL A 101 11.18 -9.04 -6.29
CA VAL A 101 11.20 -7.65 -5.89
C VAL A 101 11.11 -7.51 -4.37
N LYS A 102 11.69 -6.44 -3.88
CA LYS A 102 11.65 -6.00 -2.48
C LYS A 102 11.08 -4.60 -2.43
N ALA A 103 10.22 -4.32 -1.49
CA ALA A 103 9.64 -3.00 -1.31
C ALA A 103 9.41 -2.69 0.17
N ASP A 104 9.38 -1.40 0.48
CA ASP A 104 8.82 -0.93 1.74
C ASP A 104 7.33 -0.70 1.53
N ILE A 105 6.52 -1.46 2.25
CA ILE A 105 5.07 -1.46 2.10
C ILE A 105 4.37 -1.08 3.39
N SER A 106 3.25 -0.38 3.26
CA SER A 106 2.28 -0.21 4.34
C SER A 106 1.14 -1.22 4.17
N ASP A 107 0.13 -1.16 5.01
CA ASP A 107 -1.03 -2.04 4.87
C ASP A 107 -1.81 -1.82 3.56
N LYS A 108 -1.71 -0.62 2.99
CA LYS A 108 -2.52 -0.20 1.84
C LYS A 108 -1.74 0.09 0.56
N ARG A 109 -0.42 0.30 0.64
CA ARG A 109 0.34 0.73 -0.53
C ARG A 109 1.82 0.36 -0.47
N VAL A 110 2.46 0.39 -1.63
CA VAL A 110 3.91 0.39 -1.76
C VAL A 110 4.42 1.81 -1.53
N VAL A 111 5.29 2.01 -0.54
CA VAL A 111 5.83 3.32 -0.17
C VAL A 111 7.14 3.60 -0.88
N LYS A 112 8.04 2.61 -0.92
CA LYS A 112 9.31 2.68 -1.65
C LYS A 112 9.55 1.40 -2.43
N GLY A 113 10.09 1.54 -3.62
CA GLY A 113 10.30 0.43 -4.54
C GLY A 113 9.11 0.26 -5.49
N PRO A 114 8.88 -0.94 -6.01
CA PRO A 114 9.65 -2.18 -5.78
C PRO A 114 11.02 -2.15 -6.46
N TYR A 115 12.00 -2.76 -5.80
CA TYR A 115 13.35 -2.92 -6.34
C TYR A 115 13.55 -4.38 -6.77
N ILE A 116 14.13 -4.60 -7.95
CA ILE A 116 14.50 -5.94 -8.39
C ILE A 116 15.69 -6.43 -7.57
N ILE A 117 15.58 -7.63 -7.04
CA ILE A 117 16.60 -8.26 -6.21
C ILE A 117 16.90 -9.67 -6.70
N SER A 118 18.05 -10.19 -6.26
CA SER A 118 18.44 -11.58 -6.47
C SER A 118 17.67 -12.51 -5.54
N LYS A 119 17.27 -13.67 -6.04
CA LYS A 119 16.63 -14.73 -5.23
C LYS A 119 17.43 -15.07 -3.98
N SER A 120 18.75 -15.08 -4.09
CA SER A 120 19.68 -15.41 -2.98
C SER A 120 19.63 -14.42 -1.81
N THR A 121 19.10 -13.22 -2.02
CA THR A 121 18.96 -12.19 -0.95
C THR A 121 17.68 -12.32 -0.16
N ILE A 122 16.78 -13.20 -0.57
CA ILE A 122 15.49 -13.39 0.12
C ILE A 122 15.67 -14.46 1.20
N PRO A 123 15.21 -14.21 2.45
CA PRO A 123 15.27 -15.24 3.50
C PRO A 123 14.57 -16.53 3.11
N ASP A 124 15.15 -17.67 3.49
CA ASP A 124 14.63 -18.99 3.11
C ASP A 124 13.19 -19.23 3.55
N ASN A 125 12.83 -18.76 4.73
CA ASN A 125 11.46 -18.88 5.24
C ASN A 125 10.43 -18.07 4.43
N ILE A 126 10.88 -17.10 3.65
CA ILE A 126 10.02 -16.26 2.80
C ILE A 126 10.00 -16.78 1.37
N ILE A 127 11.15 -17.20 0.82
CA ILE A 127 11.24 -17.65 -0.57
C ILE A 127 10.25 -18.77 -0.90
N HIS A 128 10.01 -19.68 0.03
CA HIS A 128 9.06 -20.78 -0.15
C HIS A 128 7.61 -20.32 -0.22
N LYS A 129 7.30 -19.12 0.23
CA LYS A 129 5.97 -18.52 0.18
C LYS A 129 5.72 -17.71 -1.10
N LEU A 130 6.77 -17.44 -1.86
CA LEU A 130 6.70 -16.71 -3.12
C LEU A 130 6.50 -17.71 -4.29
N LYS A 131 5.35 -17.61 -4.89
CA LYS A 131 5.00 -18.44 -6.06
C LYS A 131 4.70 -17.58 -7.28
#